data_428790eb7d1589e8ce2a938a4cbc27d1
#
_entry.id   428790eb7d1589e8ce2a938a4cbc27d1
#
_cell.length_a   1.000
_cell.length_b   1.000
_cell.length_c   1.000
_cell.angle_alpha   90.00
_cell.angle_beta   90.00
_cell.angle_gamma   90.00
#
_symmetry.space_group_name_H-M   'P 1'
#
loop_
_entity.id
_entity.type
_entity.pdbx_description
1 polymer ?
#
loop_
_entity_poly.entity_id
_entity_poly.type
_entity_poly.pdbx_seq_one_letter_code
_entity_poly.pdbx_strand_id
1 'polypeptide(L)'
;IKEITSLAHSKNIPILIDGCQGAPHLKLDMQDIDCDFYAISCHKMYGPTGLGVLYAKKKWLDALPPYQGGGGMIREVKKEGISFGDLPNKYEAGTMATAQVIAFGESIKFLNQIGIENIEKHESELTKYGEEVLRKNNSVKLVGNPKNKGSVLSFTLDGIHAHDIATILDED
;
A
#
# COMPACT_ATOMS: atom_id res chain seq x y z
N ILE A 1 11.40 -3.81 5.32
CA ILE A 1 10.90 -2.44 5.62
C ILE A 1 11.56 -1.93 6.89
N LYS A 2 11.52 -2.65 8.02
CA LYS A 2 12.10 -2.22 9.31
C LYS A 2 13.58 -1.83 9.22
N GLU A 3 14.40 -2.64 8.55
CA GLU A 3 15.83 -2.34 8.37
C GLU A 3 16.05 -1.01 7.64
N ILE A 4 15.26 -0.75 6.59
CA ILE A 4 15.33 0.50 5.83
C ILE A 4 14.86 1.67 6.70
N THR A 5 13.78 1.50 7.47
CA THR A 5 13.28 2.50 8.41
C THR A 5 14.36 2.84 9.45
N SER A 6 14.96 1.83 10.08
CA SER A 6 16.04 2.02 11.06
C SER A 6 17.26 2.73 10.45
N LEU A 7 17.64 2.36 9.23
CA LEU A 7 18.74 3.01 8.51
C LEU A 7 18.44 4.50 8.23
N ALA A 8 17.24 4.82 7.74
CA ALA A 8 16.81 6.19 7.50
C ALA A 8 16.85 7.01 8.79
N HIS A 9 16.27 6.49 9.87
CA HIS A 9 16.24 7.16 11.17
C HIS A 9 17.64 7.35 11.78
N SER A 10 18.56 6.41 11.55
CA SER A 10 19.97 6.58 11.99
C SER A 10 20.67 7.76 11.34
N LYS A 11 20.11 8.27 10.25
CA LYS A 11 20.57 9.46 9.52
C LYS A 11 19.66 10.68 9.70
N ASN A 12 18.68 10.61 10.62
CA ASN A 12 17.65 11.62 10.81
C ASN A 12 16.82 11.92 9.54
N ILE A 13 16.61 10.93 8.71
CA ILE A 13 15.82 11.04 7.48
C ILE A 13 14.43 10.45 7.74
N PRO A 14 13.34 11.22 7.55
CA PRO A 14 11.99 10.67 7.61
C PRO A 14 11.75 9.73 6.42
N ILE A 15 10.94 8.70 6.64
CA ILE A 15 10.65 7.69 5.63
C ILE A 15 9.15 7.57 5.36
N LEU A 16 8.79 7.61 4.07
CA LEU A 16 7.48 7.25 3.57
C LEU A 16 7.56 5.89 2.89
N ILE A 17 6.67 5.00 3.26
CA ILE A 17 6.49 3.69 2.63
C ILE A 17 5.26 3.73 1.73
N ASP A 18 5.43 3.48 0.44
CA ASP A 18 4.32 3.10 -0.43
C ASP A 18 3.96 1.63 -0.13
N GLY A 19 2.95 1.47 0.69
CA GLY A 19 2.47 0.17 1.14
C GLY A 19 1.29 -0.38 0.35
N CYS A 20 0.96 0.22 -0.80
CA CYS A 20 -0.23 -0.15 -1.57
C CYS A 20 -0.26 -1.63 -1.98
N GLN A 21 0.90 -2.25 -2.20
CA GLN A 21 0.99 -3.69 -2.49
C GLN A 21 1.23 -4.53 -1.22
N GLY A 22 1.76 -3.95 -0.15
CA GLY A 22 2.01 -4.68 1.09
C GLY A 22 0.76 -4.85 1.96
N ALA A 23 -0.10 -3.83 1.98
CA ALA A 23 -1.24 -3.78 2.88
C ALA A 23 -2.27 -4.92 2.71
N PRO A 24 -2.60 -5.38 1.48
CA PRO A 24 -3.54 -6.49 1.31
C PRO A 24 -2.97 -7.88 1.64
N HIS A 25 -1.64 -8.02 1.72
CA HIS A 25 -0.96 -9.32 1.76
C HIS A 25 -0.22 -9.60 3.07
N LEU A 26 0.08 -8.57 3.86
CA LEU A 26 0.92 -8.67 5.05
C LEU A 26 0.24 -8.07 6.26
N LYS A 27 0.47 -8.68 7.42
CA LYS A 27 0.09 -8.06 8.69
C LYS A 27 0.93 -6.82 8.94
N LEU A 28 0.24 -5.68 9.03
CA LEU A 28 0.86 -4.40 9.29
C LEU A 28 0.70 -3.98 10.75
N ASP A 29 1.81 -3.58 11.36
CA ASP A 29 1.83 -2.89 12.63
C ASP A 29 2.70 -1.63 12.48
N MET A 30 2.05 -0.46 12.50
CA MET A 30 2.72 0.82 12.28
C MET A 30 3.70 1.17 13.40
N GLN A 31 3.46 0.68 14.62
CA GLN A 31 4.38 0.89 15.74
C GLN A 31 5.64 0.04 15.58
N ASP A 32 5.48 -1.19 15.11
CA ASP A 32 6.57 -2.13 14.88
C ASP A 32 7.40 -1.77 13.63
N ILE A 33 6.75 -1.27 12.56
CA ILE A 33 7.41 -0.77 11.34
C ILE A 33 8.14 0.53 11.63
N ASP A 34 7.59 1.36 12.51
CA ASP A 34 8.10 2.68 12.93
C ASP A 34 8.35 3.68 11.79
N CYS A 35 7.70 3.53 10.63
CA CYS A 35 7.82 4.50 9.54
C CYS A 35 7.14 5.83 9.89
N ASP A 36 7.57 6.91 9.25
CA ASP A 36 6.98 8.23 9.47
C ASP A 36 5.67 8.41 8.71
N PHE A 37 5.57 7.81 7.52
CA PHE A 37 4.38 7.80 6.67
C PHE A 37 4.19 6.43 6.03
N TYR A 38 2.92 6.03 5.82
CA TYR A 38 2.57 4.80 5.12
C TYR A 38 1.33 5.03 4.25
N ALA A 39 1.44 4.82 2.94
CA ALA A 39 0.34 5.00 2.00
C ALA A 39 -0.32 3.67 1.65
N ILE A 40 -1.65 3.68 1.58
CA ILE A 40 -2.49 2.51 1.26
C ILE A 40 -3.48 2.90 0.18
N SER A 41 -3.68 2.01 -0.80
CA SER A 41 -4.69 2.13 -1.84
C SER A 41 -5.85 1.17 -1.54
N CYS A 42 -7.03 1.70 -1.28
CA CYS A 42 -8.15 0.89 -0.77
C CYS A 42 -8.65 -0.15 -1.78
N HIS A 43 -8.63 0.16 -3.10
CA HIS A 43 -9.06 -0.80 -4.12
C HIS A 43 -8.18 -2.06 -4.21
N LYS A 44 -6.93 -2.00 -3.73
CA LYS A 44 -6.06 -3.18 -3.63
C LYS A 44 -6.34 -4.04 -2.39
N MET A 45 -7.11 -3.49 -1.45
CA MET A 45 -7.57 -4.18 -0.23
C MET A 45 -9.06 -4.57 -0.33
N TYR A 46 -9.52 -4.97 -1.52
CA TYR A 46 -10.91 -5.34 -1.80
C TYR A 46 -11.92 -4.22 -1.56
N GLY A 47 -11.45 -2.98 -1.41
CA GLY A 47 -12.25 -1.78 -1.22
C GLY A 47 -12.59 -1.09 -2.55
N PRO A 48 -13.35 0.00 -2.48
CA PRO A 48 -13.73 0.77 -3.65
C PRO A 48 -12.55 1.57 -4.23
N THR A 49 -12.66 1.90 -5.51
CA THR A 49 -11.78 2.87 -6.16
C THR A 49 -12.02 4.29 -5.65
N GLY A 50 -11.05 5.20 -5.88
CA GLY A 50 -11.17 6.60 -5.51
C GLY A 50 -10.90 6.92 -4.03
N LEU A 51 -10.43 5.95 -3.26
CA LEU A 51 -10.06 6.11 -1.85
C LEU A 51 -8.64 5.60 -1.59
N GLY A 52 -7.90 6.33 -0.79
CA GLY A 52 -6.62 5.94 -0.22
C GLY A 52 -6.52 6.38 1.24
N VAL A 53 -5.61 5.79 1.97
CA VAL A 53 -5.31 6.13 3.37
C VAL A 53 -3.84 6.47 3.49
N LEU A 54 -3.53 7.57 4.17
CA LEU A 54 -2.18 7.92 4.59
C LEU A 54 -2.10 7.86 6.11
N TYR A 55 -1.32 6.89 6.61
CA TYR A 55 -0.85 6.94 7.98
C TYR A 55 0.32 7.91 8.08
N ALA A 56 0.35 8.71 9.14
CA ALA A 56 1.53 9.50 9.49
C ALA A 56 1.69 9.62 11.01
N LYS A 57 2.95 9.67 11.47
CA LYS A 57 3.23 9.97 12.88
C LYS A 57 2.72 11.36 13.24
N LYS A 58 2.09 11.49 14.40
CA LYS A 58 1.48 12.75 14.88
C LYS A 58 2.43 13.94 14.79
N LYS A 59 3.72 13.77 15.12
CA LYS A 59 4.73 14.84 15.03
C LYS A 59 4.78 15.50 13.64
N TRP A 60 4.59 14.70 12.56
CA TRP A 60 4.58 15.21 11.19
C TRP A 60 3.25 15.86 10.84
N LEU A 61 2.14 15.28 11.28
CA LEU A 61 0.82 15.87 11.06
C LEU A 61 0.67 17.22 11.77
N ASP A 62 1.30 17.39 12.93
CA ASP A 62 1.31 18.68 13.62
C ASP A 62 2.17 19.72 12.89
N ALA A 63 3.35 19.32 12.40
CA ALA A 63 4.36 20.20 11.83
C ALA A 63 4.08 20.62 10.37
N LEU A 64 3.56 19.71 9.55
CA LEU A 64 3.35 19.97 8.13
C LEU A 64 2.10 20.80 7.88
N PRO A 65 2.11 21.71 6.88
CA PRO A 65 0.91 22.37 6.43
C PRO A 65 -0.01 21.38 5.69
N PRO A 66 -1.33 21.64 5.59
CA PRO A 66 -2.20 20.88 4.73
C PRO A 66 -1.79 21.01 3.27
N TYR A 67 -1.97 19.94 2.51
CA TYR A 67 -1.63 19.90 1.08
C TYR A 67 -2.55 20.79 0.23
N GLN A 68 -3.85 20.84 0.58
CA GLN A 68 -4.86 21.62 -0.11
C GLN A 68 -5.85 22.21 0.87
N GLY A 69 -6.60 23.24 0.47
CA GLY A 69 -7.65 23.86 1.26
C GLY A 69 -9.03 23.46 0.76
N GLY A 70 -10.01 23.43 1.67
CA GLY A 70 -11.40 23.14 1.33
C GLY A 70 -12.32 23.24 2.54
N GLY A 71 -13.61 22.96 2.34
CA GLY A 71 -14.60 22.91 3.41
C GLY A 71 -14.28 21.85 4.45
N GLY A 72 -14.73 22.05 5.69
CA GLY A 72 -14.61 21.11 6.79
C GLY A 72 -13.28 21.08 7.53
N MET A 73 -12.19 21.55 6.92
CA MET A 73 -10.84 21.52 7.49
C MET A 73 -10.39 22.85 8.13
N ILE A 74 -11.12 23.93 7.88
CA ILE A 74 -10.78 25.28 8.32
C ILE A 74 -11.50 25.59 9.62
N ARG A 75 -10.78 26.11 10.62
CA ARG A 75 -11.35 26.59 11.88
C ARG A 75 -11.73 28.07 11.77
N GLU A 76 -10.84 28.90 11.27
CA GLU A 76 -11.05 30.34 11.19
C GLU A 76 -10.24 30.95 10.03
N VAL A 77 -10.85 31.93 9.35
CA VAL A 77 -10.19 32.74 8.32
C VAL A 77 -10.09 34.18 8.84
N LYS A 78 -8.87 34.71 8.91
CA LYS A 78 -8.55 36.10 9.28
C LYS A 78 -7.79 36.78 8.15
N LYS A 79 -7.66 38.09 8.23
CA LYS A 79 -6.81 38.85 7.29
C LYS A 79 -5.34 38.43 7.36
N GLU A 80 -4.90 38.05 8.54
CA GLU A 80 -3.53 37.66 8.85
C GLU A 80 -3.21 36.20 8.49
N GLY A 81 -4.23 35.39 8.19
CA GLY A 81 -4.03 33.99 7.84
C GLY A 81 -5.23 33.09 8.14
N ILE A 82 -4.99 31.79 7.96
CA ILE A 82 -5.99 30.73 8.14
C ILE A 82 -5.52 29.82 9.27
N SER A 83 -6.43 29.49 10.19
CA SER A 83 -6.24 28.40 11.15
C SER A 83 -7.05 27.16 10.74
N PHE A 84 -6.46 26.00 10.94
CA PHE A 84 -7.05 24.71 10.53
C PHE A 84 -7.67 23.99 11.73
N GLY A 85 -8.56 23.08 11.44
CA GLY A 85 -9.17 22.18 12.39
C GLY A 85 -8.16 21.21 13.02
N ASP A 86 -8.65 20.44 13.98
CA ASP A 86 -7.83 19.41 14.62
C ASP A 86 -7.57 18.22 13.66
N LEU A 87 -6.59 17.40 14.01
CA LEU A 87 -6.34 16.14 13.30
C LEU A 87 -7.52 15.18 13.51
N PRO A 88 -7.93 14.42 12.48
CA PRO A 88 -7.38 14.34 11.13
C PRO A 88 -7.91 15.42 10.17
N ASN A 89 -8.94 16.19 10.56
CA ASN A 89 -9.69 17.10 9.69
C ASN A 89 -8.80 18.14 8.99
N LYS A 90 -7.69 18.55 9.62
CA LYS A 90 -6.67 19.43 9.02
C LYS A 90 -6.23 18.99 7.62
N TYR A 91 -6.32 17.68 7.31
CA TYR A 91 -5.87 17.11 6.03
C TYR A 91 -7.03 16.58 5.16
N GLU A 92 -8.27 16.73 5.64
CA GLU A 92 -9.48 16.24 4.96
C GLU A 92 -10.23 17.42 4.31
N ALA A 93 -9.78 17.85 3.13
CA ALA A 93 -10.32 19.01 2.45
C ALA A 93 -11.58 18.68 1.63
N GLY A 94 -12.70 19.30 1.96
CA GLY A 94 -13.97 19.16 1.25
C GLY A 94 -14.82 17.98 1.77
N THR A 95 -15.90 17.69 1.07
CA THR A 95 -16.78 16.57 1.40
C THR A 95 -16.05 15.24 1.18
N MET A 96 -15.93 14.45 2.24
CA MET A 96 -15.30 13.13 2.16
C MET A 96 -16.07 12.20 1.22
N ALA A 97 -15.35 11.26 0.60
CA ALA A 97 -15.90 10.17 -0.18
C ALA A 97 -16.63 9.15 0.75
N THR A 98 -17.73 9.57 1.39
CA THR A 98 -18.38 8.88 2.51
C THR A 98 -18.79 7.45 2.14
N ALA A 99 -19.36 7.25 0.93
CA ALA A 99 -19.75 5.92 0.48
C ALA A 99 -18.56 4.98 0.36
N GLN A 100 -17.44 5.46 -0.16
CA GLN A 100 -16.20 4.69 -0.31
C GLN A 100 -15.57 4.38 1.05
N VAL A 101 -15.58 5.33 1.99
CA VAL A 101 -15.07 5.12 3.34
C VAL A 101 -15.87 4.03 4.06
N ILE A 102 -17.20 4.06 3.98
CA ILE A 102 -18.07 3.04 4.57
C ILE A 102 -17.81 1.68 3.93
N ALA A 103 -17.78 1.63 2.60
CA ALA A 103 -17.49 0.39 1.87
C ALA A 103 -16.11 -0.19 2.20
N PHE A 104 -15.10 0.65 2.37
CA PHE A 104 -13.77 0.19 2.79
C PHE A 104 -13.78 -0.39 4.21
N GLY A 105 -14.60 0.14 5.11
CA GLY A 105 -14.83 -0.45 6.43
C GLY A 105 -15.33 -1.90 6.35
N GLU A 106 -16.23 -2.21 5.41
CA GLU A 106 -16.68 -3.59 5.17
C GLU A 106 -15.58 -4.47 4.56
N SER A 107 -14.75 -3.93 3.68
CA SER A 107 -13.59 -4.65 3.14
C SER A 107 -12.60 -5.05 4.25
N ILE A 108 -12.33 -4.17 5.20
CA ILE A 108 -11.49 -4.47 6.37
C ILE A 108 -12.11 -5.58 7.22
N LYS A 109 -13.42 -5.56 7.44
CA LYS A 109 -14.11 -6.64 8.17
C LYS A 109 -13.98 -7.98 7.44
N PHE A 110 -14.14 -7.99 6.11
CA PHE A 110 -13.95 -9.17 5.28
C PHE A 110 -12.53 -9.74 5.40
N LEU A 111 -11.50 -8.89 5.28
CA LEU A 111 -10.11 -9.30 5.47
C LEU A 111 -9.86 -9.88 6.87
N ASN A 112 -10.42 -9.27 7.90
CA ASN A 112 -10.30 -9.76 9.27
C ASN A 112 -11.01 -11.09 9.49
N GLN A 113 -12.12 -11.36 8.79
CA GLN A 113 -12.81 -12.65 8.84
C GLN A 113 -12.00 -13.79 8.22
N ILE A 114 -11.31 -13.52 7.11
CA ILE A 114 -10.40 -14.49 6.50
C ILE A 114 -9.15 -14.67 7.35
N GLY A 115 -8.63 -13.59 7.90
CA GLY A 115 -7.36 -13.51 8.61
C GLY A 115 -6.19 -13.27 7.65
N ILE A 116 -5.46 -12.18 7.87
CA ILE A 116 -4.36 -11.77 6.98
C ILE A 116 -3.25 -12.83 6.91
N GLU A 117 -3.00 -13.53 8.02
CA GLU A 117 -2.02 -14.62 8.09
C GLU A 117 -2.41 -15.82 7.22
N ASN A 118 -3.71 -16.08 7.04
CA ASN A 118 -4.21 -17.14 6.15
C ASN A 118 -4.01 -16.72 4.69
N ILE A 119 -4.22 -15.45 4.36
CA ILE A 119 -3.97 -14.89 3.03
C ILE A 119 -2.48 -15.03 2.69
N GLU A 120 -1.59 -14.55 3.56
CA GLU A 120 -0.14 -14.62 3.39
C GLU A 120 0.34 -16.07 3.17
N LYS A 121 -0.17 -17.01 3.97
CA LYS A 121 0.15 -18.43 3.84
C LYS A 121 -0.28 -18.98 2.49
N HIS A 122 -1.54 -18.76 2.11
CA HIS A 122 -2.09 -19.25 0.85
C HIS A 122 -1.33 -18.70 -0.36
N GLU A 123 -1.08 -17.40 -0.39
CA GLU A 123 -0.31 -16.77 -1.46
C GLU A 123 1.13 -17.27 -1.53
N SER A 124 1.77 -17.51 -0.39
CA SER A 124 3.11 -18.11 -0.33
C SER A 124 3.14 -19.53 -0.93
N GLU A 125 2.12 -20.34 -0.64
CA GLU A 125 1.99 -21.68 -1.22
C GLU A 125 1.80 -21.61 -2.74
N LEU A 126 0.92 -20.73 -3.23
CA LEU A 126 0.70 -20.54 -4.67
C LEU A 126 1.95 -20.02 -5.38
N THR A 127 2.67 -19.07 -4.76
CA THR A 127 3.90 -18.52 -5.32
C THR A 127 4.97 -19.58 -5.48
N LYS A 128 5.17 -20.44 -4.47
CA LYS A 128 6.10 -21.56 -4.53
C LYS A 128 5.72 -22.54 -5.63
N TYR A 129 4.44 -22.93 -5.68
CA TYR A 129 3.94 -23.81 -6.73
C TYR A 129 4.18 -23.22 -8.13
N GLY A 130 3.85 -21.95 -8.33
CA GLY A 130 4.07 -21.26 -9.59
C GLY A 130 5.54 -21.20 -9.99
N GLU A 131 6.45 -20.94 -9.04
CA GLU A 131 7.90 -21.01 -9.29
C GLU A 131 8.36 -22.40 -9.73
N GLU A 132 7.89 -23.44 -9.05
CA GLU A 132 8.23 -24.83 -9.36
C GLU A 132 7.76 -25.22 -10.77
N VAL A 133 6.56 -24.77 -11.16
CA VAL A 133 6.01 -25.02 -12.50
C VAL A 133 6.82 -24.27 -13.56
N LEU A 134 7.08 -22.98 -13.36
CA LEU A 134 7.84 -22.16 -14.32
C LEU A 134 9.27 -22.68 -14.52
N ARG A 135 9.93 -23.14 -13.45
CA ARG A 135 11.30 -23.70 -13.52
C ARG A 135 11.40 -25.01 -14.30
N LYS A 136 10.28 -25.72 -14.56
CA LYS A 136 10.27 -26.94 -15.41
C LYS A 136 10.51 -26.62 -16.88
N ASN A 137 10.27 -25.38 -17.30
CA ASN A 137 10.52 -24.95 -18.66
C ASN A 137 11.89 -24.26 -18.76
N ASN A 138 12.83 -24.87 -19.46
CA ASN A 138 14.21 -24.38 -19.58
C ASN A 138 14.33 -23.01 -20.30
N SER A 139 13.30 -22.63 -21.09
CA SER A 139 13.26 -21.32 -21.75
C SER A 139 12.80 -20.20 -20.83
N VAL A 140 12.26 -20.53 -19.64
CA VAL A 140 11.81 -19.54 -18.66
C VAL A 140 12.95 -19.15 -17.73
N LYS A 141 13.14 -17.85 -17.57
CA LYS A 141 14.08 -17.27 -16.60
C LYS A 141 13.30 -16.43 -15.59
N LEU A 142 13.25 -16.85 -14.34
CA LEU A 142 12.68 -16.06 -13.26
C LEU A 142 13.55 -14.82 -12.99
N VAL A 143 12.90 -13.68 -12.83
CA VAL A 143 13.55 -12.41 -12.52
C VAL A 143 13.48 -12.17 -11.03
N GLY A 144 14.66 -11.98 -10.42
CA GLY A 144 14.80 -11.80 -8.97
C GLY A 144 14.74 -13.12 -8.19
N ASN A 145 15.51 -13.16 -7.09
CA ASN A 145 15.54 -14.27 -6.16
C ASN A 145 15.68 -13.77 -4.71
N PRO A 146 14.72 -12.95 -4.24
CA PRO A 146 14.77 -12.42 -2.88
C PRO A 146 14.52 -13.54 -1.88
N LYS A 147 15.11 -13.41 -0.68
CA LYS A 147 14.90 -14.34 0.44
C LYS A 147 13.43 -14.40 0.86
N ASN A 148 12.78 -13.24 0.91
CA ASN A 148 11.35 -13.10 1.17
C ASN A 148 10.69 -12.52 -0.07
N LYS A 149 9.71 -13.21 -0.61
CA LYS A 149 9.03 -12.88 -1.86
C LYS A 149 7.55 -12.64 -1.59
N GLY A 150 7.00 -11.60 -2.18
CA GLY A 150 5.56 -11.41 -2.25
C GLY A 150 4.93 -12.31 -3.32
N SER A 151 3.62 -12.24 -3.47
CA SER A 151 2.81 -13.04 -4.41
C SER A 151 2.96 -12.60 -5.88
N VAL A 152 4.19 -12.30 -6.31
CA VAL A 152 4.51 -11.87 -7.69
C VAL A 152 5.59 -12.76 -8.28
N LEU A 153 5.35 -13.29 -9.48
CA LEU A 153 6.29 -14.06 -10.27
C LEU A 153 6.63 -13.27 -11.55
N SER A 154 7.85 -12.75 -11.61
CA SER A 154 8.36 -12.07 -12.80
C SER A 154 9.27 -13.04 -13.57
N PHE A 155 9.08 -13.14 -14.87
CA PHE A 155 9.87 -14.03 -15.72
C PHE A 155 10.04 -13.49 -17.13
N THR A 156 11.03 -14.02 -17.84
CA THR A 156 11.24 -13.83 -19.27
C THR A 156 11.25 -15.17 -19.97
N LEU A 157 10.93 -15.20 -21.25
CA LEU A 157 11.09 -16.35 -22.13
C LEU A 157 12.18 -16.03 -23.16
N ASP A 158 13.08 -16.99 -23.36
CA ASP A 158 14.16 -16.79 -24.34
C ASP A 158 13.59 -16.62 -25.75
N GLY A 159 13.96 -15.51 -26.38
CA GLY A 159 13.60 -15.18 -27.77
C GLY A 159 12.17 -14.66 -27.96
N ILE A 160 11.37 -14.48 -26.91
CA ILE A 160 9.99 -13.99 -27.02
C ILE A 160 9.86 -12.67 -26.23
N HIS A 161 9.28 -11.66 -26.89
CA HIS A 161 9.04 -10.37 -26.23
C HIS A 161 7.92 -10.47 -25.19
N ALA A 162 8.04 -9.70 -24.10
CA ALA A 162 7.08 -9.76 -22.99
C ALA A 162 5.64 -9.41 -23.41
N HIS A 163 5.45 -8.50 -24.39
CA HIS A 163 4.12 -8.17 -24.92
C HIS A 163 3.49 -9.36 -25.65
N ASP A 164 4.28 -10.13 -26.41
CA ASP A 164 3.77 -11.33 -27.12
C ASP A 164 3.35 -12.40 -26.13
N ILE A 165 4.15 -12.60 -25.06
CA ILE A 165 3.79 -13.50 -23.96
C ILE A 165 2.46 -13.07 -23.33
N ALA A 166 2.33 -11.77 -23.01
CA ALA A 166 1.10 -11.25 -22.39
C ALA A 166 -0.12 -11.43 -23.30
N THR A 167 0.03 -11.16 -24.61
CA THR A 167 -1.06 -11.35 -25.59
C THR A 167 -1.50 -12.80 -25.67
N ILE A 168 -0.55 -13.74 -25.76
CA ILE A 168 -0.86 -15.17 -25.85
C ILE A 168 -1.55 -15.68 -24.57
N LEU A 169 -1.07 -15.24 -23.38
CA LEU A 169 -1.66 -15.64 -22.11
C LEU A 169 -3.02 -15.00 -21.84
N ASP A 170 -3.39 -13.95 -22.55
CA ASP A 170 -4.70 -13.29 -22.45
C ASP A 170 -5.77 -13.99 -23.34
N GLU A 171 -5.34 -14.80 -24.28
CA GLU A 171 -6.24 -15.56 -25.19
C GLU A 171 -6.72 -16.90 -24.60
N ASP A 172 -6.08 -17.44 -23.54
CA ASP A 172 -6.41 -18.70 -22.84
C ASP A 172 -7.27 -18.45 -21.57
#